data_6a7ff06cf900be4b5a65c73ae9725010
#
_entry.id   6a7ff06cf900be4b5a65c73ae9725010
#
_cell.length_a   1.000
_cell.length_b   1.000
_cell.length_c   1.000
_cell.angle_alpha   90.00
_cell.angle_beta   90.00
_cell.angle_gamma   90.00
#
_symmetry.space_group_name_H-M   'P 1'
#
loop_
_entity.id
_entity.type
_entity.pdbx_description
1 polymer ?
#
loop_
_entity_poly.entity_id
_entity_poly.type
_entity_poly.pdbx_seq_one_letter_code
_entity_poly.pdbx_strand_id
1 'polypeptide(L)'
;DPKLVDDGLKAMTQMLYDWHQNGTMSKDLWGSVSGTKYHAPNDWWNAAEVVFMMSGSWQIGRFANEVGDDFDWLAVPAPCGPAACTGMPGGNALLAFTANDAVGRVMDYLSSKEQLGAFIGEVLAIPGHLDLPVDYQTDDPNAKHALETFAGAVPTIDQVAFDLQAHVDNRIMFNAIISRLGQAIVGEMSLEEAWVK
;
A
#
# COMPACT_ATOMS: atom_id res chain seq x y z
N ASP A 1 -16.73 11.73 -18.31
CA ASP A 1 -15.28 11.91 -18.46
C ASP A 1 -14.70 12.26 -17.10
N PRO A 2 -14.11 11.29 -16.40
CA PRO A 2 -13.51 11.58 -15.13
C PRO A 2 -12.37 12.56 -15.37
N LYS A 3 -12.44 13.76 -14.80
CA LYS A 3 -11.30 14.65 -14.74
C LYS A 3 -10.26 14.00 -13.85
N LEU A 4 -9.35 13.28 -14.47
CA LEU A 4 -8.26 12.58 -13.77
C LEU A 4 -7.40 13.57 -12.97
N VAL A 5 -7.26 14.80 -13.47
CA VAL A 5 -6.45 15.85 -12.86
C VAL A 5 -7.38 16.93 -12.31
N ASP A 6 -7.75 16.76 -11.06
CA ASP A 6 -8.49 17.78 -10.27
C ASP A 6 -7.53 18.60 -9.38
N ASP A 7 -8.08 19.54 -8.63
CA ASP A 7 -7.29 20.41 -7.74
C ASP A 7 -6.66 19.62 -6.58
N GLY A 8 -7.28 18.50 -6.14
CA GLY A 8 -6.73 17.63 -5.11
C GLY A 8 -5.49 16.89 -5.57
N LEU A 9 -5.54 16.29 -6.77
CA LEU A 9 -4.40 15.62 -7.38
C LEU A 9 -3.25 16.63 -7.65
N LYS A 10 -3.57 17.84 -8.14
CA LYS A 10 -2.56 18.89 -8.34
C LYS A 10 -1.88 19.28 -7.04
N ALA A 11 -2.66 19.51 -5.97
CA ALA A 11 -2.11 19.87 -4.67
C ALA A 11 -1.20 18.76 -4.10
N MET A 12 -1.63 17.50 -4.19
CA MET A 12 -0.84 16.35 -3.75
C MET A 12 0.46 16.20 -4.54
N THR A 13 0.38 16.27 -5.87
CA THR A 13 1.57 16.11 -6.72
C THR A 13 2.53 17.28 -6.59
N GLN A 14 2.03 18.51 -6.39
CA GLN A 14 2.85 19.67 -6.09
C GLN A 14 3.60 19.49 -4.77
N MET A 15 2.92 19.04 -3.71
CA MET A 15 3.53 18.77 -2.41
C MET A 15 4.66 17.73 -2.52
N LEU A 16 4.42 16.61 -3.21
CA LEU A 16 5.43 15.57 -3.41
C LEU A 16 6.61 16.09 -4.24
N TYR A 17 6.34 16.87 -5.29
CA TYR A 17 7.37 17.51 -6.10
C TYR A 17 8.24 18.43 -5.23
N ASP A 18 7.63 19.30 -4.43
CA ASP A 18 8.34 20.23 -3.55
C ASP A 18 9.19 19.51 -2.52
N TRP A 19 8.71 18.40 -1.94
CA TRP A 19 9.47 17.57 -1.00
C TRP A 19 10.72 16.95 -1.66
N HIS A 20 10.63 16.59 -2.92
CA HIS A 20 11.80 16.11 -3.67
C HIS A 20 12.76 17.25 -4.08
N GLN A 21 12.23 18.44 -4.38
CA GLN A 21 13.09 19.58 -4.74
C GLN A 21 13.86 20.14 -3.54
N ASN A 22 13.24 20.16 -2.35
CA ASN A 22 13.85 20.68 -1.13
C ASN A 22 14.65 19.65 -0.32
N GLY A 23 14.70 18.39 -0.76
CA GLY A 23 15.46 17.32 -0.12
C GLY A 23 14.75 16.63 1.06
N THR A 24 13.48 16.93 1.33
CA THR A 24 12.69 16.19 2.32
C THR A 24 12.50 14.73 1.91
N MET A 25 12.35 14.48 0.61
CA MET A 25 12.33 13.14 0.02
C MET A 25 13.47 13.01 -1.00
N SER A 26 14.15 11.88 -1.01
CA SER A 26 15.22 11.62 -1.97
C SER A 26 14.70 11.45 -3.39
N LYS A 27 15.35 12.10 -4.37
CA LYS A 27 15.06 11.87 -5.79
C LYS A 27 15.43 10.47 -6.26
N ASP A 28 16.36 9.82 -5.58
CA ASP A 28 16.82 8.46 -5.91
C ASP A 28 15.72 7.42 -5.71
N LEU A 29 14.72 7.69 -4.84
CA LEU A 29 13.52 6.87 -4.71
C LEU A 29 12.80 6.69 -6.05
N TRP A 30 12.67 7.75 -6.84
CA TRP A 30 11.99 7.70 -8.14
C TRP A 30 12.84 7.02 -9.22
N GLY A 31 14.13 7.24 -9.20
CA GLY A 31 15.05 6.50 -10.06
C GLY A 31 15.04 5.00 -9.83
N SER A 32 14.80 4.56 -8.60
CA SER A 32 14.70 3.14 -8.25
C SER A 32 13.30 2.53 -8.53
N VAL A 33 12.24 3.32 -8.40
CA VAL A 33 10.84 2.88 -8.65
C VAL A 33 10.52 2.79 -10.14
N SER A 34 11.11 3.63 -10.99
CA SER A 34 10.92 3.57 -12.45
C SER A 34 11.51 2.31 -13.11
N GLY A 35 12.30 1.54 -12.39
CA GLY A 35 12.88 0.27 -12.84
C GLY A 35 12.27 -0.95 -12.16
N THR A 36 12.91 -2.08 -12.29
CA THR A 36 12.52 -3.36 -11.69
C THR A 36 12.75 -3.47 -10.18
N LYS A 37 13.21 -2.42 -9.52
CA LYS A 37 13.57 -2.41 -8.09
C LYS A 37 12.42 -1.88 -7.22
N TYR A 38 11.28 -2.54 -7.24
CA TYR A 38 10.14 -2.24 -6.35
C TYR A 38 10.51 -2.27 -4.84
N HIS A 39 11.60 -2.93 -4.48
CA HIS A 39 12.01 -3.11 -3.09
C HIS A 39 12.99 -2.05 -2.55
N ALA A 40 13.49 -1.16 -3.37
CA ALA A 40 14.47 -0.17 -2.91
C ALA A 40 13.97 0.74 -1.75
N PRO A 41 12.70 1.22 -1.71
CA PRO A 41 12.20 1.95 -0.54
C PRO A 41 12.20 1.11 0.74
N ASN A 42 11.91 -0.19 0.65
CA ASN A 42 11.95 -1.10 1.79
C ASN A 42 13.39 -1.36 2.25
N ASP A 43 14.34 -1.47 1.32
CA ASP A 43 15.75 -1.66 1.66
C ASP A 43 16.30 -0.46 2.44
N TRP A 44 15.89 0.76 2.07
CA TRP A 44 16.26 1.98 2.81
C TRP A 44 15.62 2.07 4.19
N TRP A 45 14.35 1.62 4.31
CA TRP A 45 13.69 1.50 5.61
C TRP A 45 14.41 0.49 6.49
N ASN A 46 14.69 -0.70 5.99
CA ASN A 46 15.37 -1.77 6.73
C ASN A 46 16.80 -1.37 7.15
N ALA A 47 17.45 -0.50 6.39
CA ALA A 47 18.76 0.06 6.71
C ALA A 47 18.69 1.27 7.66
N ALA A 48 17.50 1.66 8.16
CA ALA A 48 17.26 2.86 8.96
C ALA A 48 17.70 4.18 8.27
N GLU A 49 17.71 4.22 6.94
CA GLU A 49 18.08 5.40 6.16
C GLU A 49 16.94 6.40 5.98
N VAL A 50 15.70 6.01 6.30
CA VAL A 50 14.52 6.86 6.25
C VAL A 50 13.75 6.80 7.57
N VAL A 51 13.25 7.96 8.03
CA VAL A 51 12.50 8.08 9.30
C VAL A 51 11.03 7.72 9.14
N PHE A 52 10.46 8.00 7.98
CA PHE A 52 9.06 7.71 7.65
C PHE A 52 8.94 6.96 6.35
N MET A 53 8.09 5.96 6.35
CA MET A 53 7.72 5.21 5.14
C MET A 53 6.21 5.12 5.04
N MET A 54 5.65 5.54 3.90
CA MET A 54 4.24 5.30 3.60
C MET A 54 4.11 3.94 2.92
N SER A 55 3.36 3.03 3.55
CA SER A 55 3.16 1.69 3.04
C SER A 55 1.82 1.11 3.49
N GLY A 56 1.62 -0.18 3.34
CA GLY A 56 0.40 -0.87 3.72
C GLY A 56 0.65 -2.12 4.57
N SER A 57 -0.45 -2.73 5.02
CA SER A 57 -0.42 -3.90 5.91
C SER A 57 0.37 -5.10 5.37
N TRP A 58 0.59 -5.20 4.07
CA TRP A 58 1.42 -6.25 3.45
C TRP A 58 2.90 -6.21 3.85
N GLN A 59 3.35 -5.13 4.49
CA GLN A 59 4.73 -5.00 4.96
C GLN A 59 4.94 -5.47 6.39
N ILE A 60 3.89 -5.70 7.17
CA ILE A 60 4.01 -6.02 8.60
C ILE A 60 4.88 -7.25 8.81
N GLY A 61 4.54 -8.37 8.16
CA GLY A 61 5.31 -9.62 8.29
C GLY A 61 6.74 -9.48 7.77
N ARG A 62 6.95 -8.67 6.73
CA ARG A 62 8.27 -8.40 6.20
C ARG A 62 9.12 -7.59 7.18
N PHE A 63 8.58 -6.50 7.73
CA PHE A 63 9.32 -5.67 8.68
C PHE A 63 9.62 -6.41 9.99
N ALA A 64 8.68 -7.20 10.50
CA ALA A 64 8.92 -8.04 11.68
C ALA A 64 10.10 -9.01 11.46
N ASN A 65 10.27 -9.54 10.24
CA ASN A 65 11.35 -10.47 9.92
C ASN A 65 12.66 -9.81 9.50
N GLU A 66 12.62 -8.70 8.77
CA GLU A 66 13.81 -8.07 8.18
C GLU A 66 14.42 -7.01 9.08
N VAL A 67 13.61 -6.25 9.84
CA VAL A 67 14.09 -5.26 10.82
C VAL A 67 14.47 -5.96 12.12
N GLY A 68 13.65 -6.92 12.58
CA GLY A 68 13.92 -7.64 13.84
C GLY A 68 14.17 -6.68 15.00
N ASP A 69 15.30 -6.84 15.67
CA ASP A 69 15.73 -6.04 16.81
C ASP A 69 16.66 -4.86 16.44
N ASP A 70 16.88 -4.58 15.15
CA ASP A 70 17.83 -3.55 14.70
C ASP A 70 17.37 -2.15 15.10
N PHE A 71 16.07 -1.87 15.04
CA PHE A 71 15.47 -0.63 15.56
C PHE A 71 13.96 -0.80 15.83
N ASP A 72 13.47 0.04 16.76
CA ASP A 72 12.03 0.12 17.04
C ASP A 72 11.30 0.89 15.94
N TRP A 73 10.17 0.36 15.51
CA TRP A 73 9.31 1.00 14.52
C TRP A 73 7.84 1.01 14.96
N LEU A 74 7.08 1.97 14.45
CA LEU A 74 5.69 2.15 14.84
C LEU A 74 4.83 2.42 13.61
N ALA A 75 3.76 1.66 13.45
CA ALA A 75 2.72 1.99 12.48
C ALA A 75 1.80 3.07 13.05
N VAL A 76 1.53 4.09 12.26
CA VAL A 76 0.57 5.15 12.61
C VAL A 76 -0.44 5.29 11.47
N PRO A 77 -1.69 5.69 11.75
CA PRO A 77 -2.66 5.98 10.69
C PRO A 77 -2.12 7.05 9.73
N ALA A 78 -2.48 6.95 8.46
CA ALA A 78 -2.15 8.01 7.50
C ALA A 78 -2.70 9.36 7.98
N PRO A 79 -1.95 10.45 7.82
CA PRO A 79 -2.43 11.79 8.17
C PRO A 79 -3.73 12.12 7.44
N CYS A 80 -4.66 12.75 8.17
CA CYS A 80 -5.90 13.22 7.56
C CYS A 80 -5.63 14.39 6.61
N GLY A 81 -6.24 14.35 5.45
CA GLY A 81 -6.32 15.49 4.57
C GLY A 81 -7.38 16.50 5.04
N PRO A 82 -7.48 17.68 4.39
CA PRO A 82 -8.46 18.71 4.78
C PRO A 82 -9.91 18.26 4.55
N ALA A 83 -10.16 17.29 3.69
CA ALA A 83 -11.50 16.81 3.37
C ALA A 83 -11.89 15.55 4.16
N ALA A 84 -10.96 14.64 4.41
CA ALA A 84 -11.26 13.37 5.06
C ALA A 84 -10.00 12.69 5.61
N CYS A 85 -10.23 11.77 6.56
CA CYS A 85 -9.27 10.76 6.96
C CYS A 85 -9.65 9.47 6.23
N THR A 86 -8.89 9.06 5.25
CA THR A 86 -9.14 7.84 4.49
C THR A 86 -7.83 7.15 4.11
N GLY A 87 -7.91 5.89 3.73
CA GLY A 87 -6.78 5.11 3.24
C GLY A 87 -7.05 4.57 1.85
N MET A 88 -6.04 3.97 1.24
CA MET A 88 -6.20 3.24 -0.01
C MET A 88 -6.49 1.77 0.32
N PRO A 89 -7.66 1.22 -0.06
CA PRO A 89 -7.92 -0.20 0.11
C PRO A 89 -7.08 -1.00 -0.86
N GLY A 90 -6.75 -2.21 -0.46
CA GLY A 90 -6.09 -3.20 -1.32
C GLY A 90 -6.40 -4.57 -0.79
N GLY A 91 -6.24 -5.61 -1.60
CA GLY A 91 -6.48 -6.96 -1.15
C GLY A 91 -6.01 -8.00 -2.16
N ASN A 92 -5.92 -9.23 -1.67
CA ASN A 92 -5.67 -10.41 -2.47
C ASN A 92 -6.94 -11.24 -2.57
N ALA A 93 -7.14 -11.87 -3.69
CA ALA A 93 -8.27 -12.77 -3.93
C ALA A 93 -7.77 -14.14 -4.39
N LEU A 94 -8.46 -15.18 -3.96
CA LEU A 94 -8.29 -16.52 -4.51
C LEU A 94 -9.13 -16.64 -5.79
N LEU A 95 -8.49 -17.02 -6.90
CA LEU A 95 -9.13 -17.11 -8.20
C LEU A 95 -9.02 -18.54 -8.75
N ALA A 96 -10.14 -19.11 -9.15
CA ALA A 96 -10.20 -20.36 -9.90
C ALA A 96 -10.31 -20.09 -11.41
N PHE A 97 -9.32 -20.52 -12.18
CA PHE A 97 -9.29 -20.33 -13.64
C PHE A 97 -10.00 -21.45 -14.42
N THR A 98 -10.43 -22.49 -13.73
CA THR A 98 -11.23 -23.59 -14.29
C THR A 98 -12.23 -24.09 -13.27
N ALA A 99 -13.37 -24.58 -13.73
CA ALA A 99 -14.42 -25.13 -12.90
C ALA A 99 -14.45 -26.66 -13.02
N ASN A 100 -13.96 -27.34 -11.99
CA ASN A 100 -14.11 -28.78 -11.81
C ASN A 100 -14.14 -29.15 -10.32
N ASP A 101 -14.54 -30.38 -10.00
CA ASP A 101 -14.71 -30.83 -8.61
C ASP A 101 -13.43 -30.76 -7.79
N ALA A 102 -12.25 -30.97 -8.40
CA ALA A 102 -10.98 -30.92 -7.70
C ALA A 102 -10.63 -29.48 -7.30
N VAL A 103 -10.81 -28.54 -8.23
CA VAL A 103 -10.62 -27.10 -7.96
C VAL A 103 -11.63 -26.60 -6.93
N GLY A 104 -12.90 -27.02 -7.03
CA GLY A 104 -13.93 -26.71 -6.03
C GLY A 104 -13.48 -27.11 -4.62
N ARG A 105 -13.06 -28.36 -4.41
CA ARG A 105 -12.57 -28.82 -3.10
C ARG A 105 -11.36 -28.04 -2.58
N VAL A 106 -10.44 -27.64 -3.46
CA VAL A 106 -9.29 -26.80 -3.07
C VAL A 106 -9.76 -25.41 -2.63
N MET A 107 -10.67 -24.80 -3.39
CA MET A 107 -11.22 -23.48 -3.04
C MET A 107 -11.96 -23.52 -1.72
N ASP A 108 -12.82 -24.53 -1.49
CA ASP A 108 -13.54 -24.72 -0.24
C ASP A 108 -12.58 -24.91 0.95
N TYR A 109 -11.50 -25.67 0.76
CA TYR A 109 -10.49 -25.85 1.79
C TYR A 109 -9.79 -24.54 2.14
N LEU A 110 -9.25 -23.83 1.12
CA LEU A 110 -8.50 -22.60 1.32
C LEU A 110 -9.36 -21.45 1.86
N SER A 111 -10.66 -21.41 1.52
CA SER A 111 -11.58 -20.38 2.00
C SER A 111 -12.29 -20.75 3.30
N SER A 112 -12.06 -21.95 3.85
CA SER A 112 -12.58 -22.31 5.16
C SER A 112 -12.04 -21.37 6.25
N LYS A 113 -12.87 -21.05 7.26
CA LYS A 113 -12.45 -20.12 8.34
C LYS A 113 -11.17 -20.59 9.04
N GLU A 114 -11.03 -21.90 9.22
CA GLU A 114 -9.87 -22.50 9.86
C GLU A 114 -8.58 -22.27 9.04
N GLN A 115 -8.58 -22.65 7.77
CA GLN A 115 -7.39 -22.56 6.92
C GLN A 115 -7.04 -21.13 6.55
N LEU A 116 -8.05 -20.31 6.23
CA LEU A 116 -7.85 -18.91 5.92
C LEU A 116 -7.35 -18.13 7.14
N GLY A 117 -7.92 -18.38 8.32
CA GLY A 117 -7.48 -17.78 9.58
C GLY A 117 -6.05 -18.15 9.94
N ALA A 118 -5.67 -19.43 9.80
CA ALA A 118 -4.31 -19.90 10.04
C ALA A 118 -3.31 -19.23 9.07
N PHE A 119 -3.62 -19.21 7.78
CA PHE A 119 -2.77 -18.56 6.77
C PHE A 119 -2.58 -17.05 7.05
N ILE A 120 -3.68 -16.33 7.33
CA ILE A 120 -3.63 -14.89 7.63
C ILE A 120 -2.83 -14.63 8.91
N GLY A 121 -2.97 -15.47 9.94
CA GLY A 121 -2.22 -15.36 11.18
C GLY A 121 -0.72 -15.56 10.99
N GLU A 122 -0.32 -16.49 10.14
CA GLU A 122 1.09 -16.76 9.84
C GLU A 122 1.75 -15.65 9.00
N VAL A 123 1.04 -15.12 8.00
CA VAL A 123 1.58 -14.05 7.13
C VAL A 123 1.39 -12.64 7.68
N LEU A 124 0.80 -12.49 8.86
CA LEU A 124 0.53 -11.21 9.53
C LEU A 124 -0.28 -10.25 8.65
N ALA A 125 -1.34 -10.73 8.02
CA ALA A 125 -2.19 -9.94 7.16
C ALA A 125 -3.49 -9.51 7.86
N ILE A 126 -4.15 -8.48 7.34
CA ILE A 126 -5.48 -8.06 7.81
C ILE A 126 -6.54 -8.87 7.06
N PRO A 127 -7.49 -9.54 7.77
CA PRO A 127 -8.53 -10.30 7.12
C PRO A 127 -9.50 -9.41 6.34
N GLY A 128 -9.91 -9.85 5.15
CA GLY A 128 -10.97 -9.22 4.37
C GLY A 128 -12.39 -9.54 4.88
N HIS A 129 -12.51 -10.39 5.92
CA HIS A 129 -13.76 -10.81 6.54
C HIS A 129 -13.81 -10.38 8.00
N LEU A 130 -14.82 -9.61 8.37
CA LEU A 130 -14.96 -9.06 9.74
C LEU A 130 -15.18 -10.13 10.82
N ASP A 131 -15.72 -11.28 10.46
CA ASP A 131 -16.05 -12.38 11.37
C ASP A 131 -15.05 -13.56 11.32
N LEU A 132 -13.89 -13.34 10.69
CA LEU A 132 -12.82 -14.34 10.64
C LEU A 132 -11.94 -14.22 11.89
N PRO A 133 -11.95 -15.22 12.79
CA PRO A 133 -11.00 -15.23 13.89
C PRO A 133 -9.59 -15.48 13.36
N VAL A 134 -8.64 -14.64 13.75
CA VAL A 134 -7.23 -14.78 13.38
C VAL A 134 -6.40 -14.83 14.65
N ASP A 135 -5.60 -15.89 14.77
CA ASP A 135 -4.56 -16.01 15.78
C ASP A 135 -3.21 -15.67 15.16
N TYR A 136 -2.74 -14.46 15.42
CA TYR A 136 -1.50 -13.94 14.83
C TYR A 136 -0.27 -14.58 15.45
N GLN A 137 0.52 -15.23 14.63
CA GLN A 137 1.74 -15.97 15.02
C GLN A 137 2.94 -15.03 15.13
N THR A 138 2.90 -14.09 16.07
CA THR A 138 4.01 -13.19 16.35
C THR A 138 4.03 -12.78 17.81
N ASP A 139 5.24 -12.65 18.37
CA ASP A 139 5.48 -12.04 19.68
C ASP A 139 6.03 -10.61 19.57
N ASP A 140 6.37 -10.16 18.36
CA ASP A 140 6.85 -8.81 18.10
C ASP A 140 5.78 -7.76 18.46
N PRO A 141 6.04 -6.87 19.44
CA PRO A 141 5.07 -5.85 19.84
C PRO A 141 4.82 -4.81 18.75
N ASN A 142 5.78 -4.53 17.89
CA ASN A 142 5.66 -3.57 16.78
C ASN A 142 4.72 -4.13 15.70
N ALA A 143 4.86 -5.42 15.38
CA ALA A 143 3.95 -6.11 14.46
C ALA A 143 2.52 -6.17 15.01
N LYS A 144 2.34 -6.50 16.31
CA LYS A 144 1.02 -6.50 16.95
C LYS A 144 0.35 -5.12 16.88
N HIS A 145 1.09 -4.07 17.25
CA HIS A 145 0.60 -2.70 17.16
C HIS A 145 0.23 -2.30 15.72
N ALA A 146 1.05 -2.70 14.74
CA ALA A 146 0.76 -2.44 13.33
C ALA A 146 -0.51 -3.15 12.86
N LEU A 147 -0.72 -4.41 13.23
CA LEU A 147 -1.95 -5.14 12.91
C LEU A 147 -3.19 -4.44 13.48
N GLU A 148 -3.15 -4.00 14.73
CA GLU A 148 -4.23 -3.24 15.37
C GLU A 148 -4.49 -1.91 14.66
N THR A 149 -3.42 -1.18 14.32
CA THR A 149 -3.51 0.12 13.63
C THR A 149 -4.16 -0.02 12.26
N PHE A 150 -3.71 -0.98 11.45
CA PHE A 150 -4.30 -1.21 10.13
C PHE A 150 -5.73 -1.76 10.21
N ALA A 151 -6.02 -2.69 11.13
CA ALA A 151 -7.37 -3.18 11.34
C ALA A 151 -8.33 -2.05 11.76
N GLY A 152 -7.88 -1.16 12.65
CA GLY A 152 -8.62 0.03 13.08
C GLY A 152 -8.85 1.06 11.98
N ALA A 153 -7.99 1.09 10.95
CA ALA A 153 -8.14 2.00 9.82
C ALA A 153 -9.16 1.51 8.78
N VAL A 154 -9.43 0.20 8.68
CA VAL A 154 -10.33 -0.36 7.66
C VAL A 154 -11.72 0.32 7.66
N PRO A 155 -12.41 0.54 8.81
CA PRO A 155 -13.72 1.20 8.82
C PRO A 155 -13.71 2.67 8.38
N THR A 156 -12.53 3.31 8.33
CA THR A 156 -12.41 4.72 7.94
C THR A 156 -12.17 4.91 6.45
N ILE A 157 -12.01 3.82 5.69
CA ILE A 157 -11.78 3.88 4.24
C ILE A 157 -13.07 4.33 3.55
N ASP A 158 -12.98 5.42 2.81
CA ASP A 158 -14.11 5.96 2.04
C ASP A 158 -14.50 5.04 0.89
N GLN A 159 -15.81 4.94 0.59
CA GLN A 159 -16.33 4.12 -0.49
C GLN A 159 -15.69 4.48 -1.85
N VAL A 160 -15.42 5.77 -2.09
CA VAL A 160 -14.79 6.22 -3.33
C VAL A 160 -13.41 5.59 -3.55
N ALA A 161 -12.67 5.27 -2.49
CA ALA A 161 -11.38 4.61 -2.60
C ALA A 161 -11.52 3.15 -3.07
N PHE A 162 -12.57 2.43 -2.62
CA PHE A 162 -12.89 1.10 -3.13
C PHE A 162 -13.35 1.15 -4.58
N ASP A 163 -14.21 2.11 -4.94
CA ASP A 163 -14.70 2.29 -6.30
C ASP A 163 -13.55 2.59 -7.27
N LEU A 164 -12.58 3.41 -6.84
CA LEU A 164 -11.38 3.71 -7.62
C LEU A 164 -10.52 2.46 -7.81
N GLN A 165 -10.31 1.66 -6.76
CA GLN A 165 -9.54 0.41 -6.85
C GLN A 165 -10.22 -0.63 -7.76
N ALA A 166 -11.54 -0.69 -7.75
CA ALA A 166 -12.32 -1.58 -8.59
C ALA A 166 -12.49 -1.09 -10.03
N HIS A 167 -12.12 0.16 -10.33
CA HIS A 167 -12.29 0.74 -11.67
C HIS A 167 -11.43 0.03 -12.70
N VAL A 168 -12.02 -0.29 -13.86
CA VAL A 168 -11.34 -1.04 -14.95
C VAL A 168 -10.04 -0.37 -15.41
N ASP A 169 -9.98 0.96 -15.39
CA ASP A 169 -8.80 1.74 -15.80
C ASP A 169 -7.87 2.08 -14.65
N ASN A 170 -8.14 1.63 -13.42
CA ASN A 170 -7.35 1.98 -12.23
C ASN A 170 -5.84 1.79 -12.47
N ARG A 171 -5.44 0.64 -13.01
CA ARG A 171 -4.02 0.34 -13.23
C ARG A 171 -3.37 1.27 -14.26
N ILE A 172 -4.10 1.64 -15.30
CA ILE A 172 -3.62 2.57 -16.34
C ILE A 172 -3.45 3.97 -15.74
N MET A 173 -4.45 4.45 -15.00
CA MET A 173 -4.41 5.75 -14.31
C MET A 173 -3.25 5.81 -13.32
N PHE A 174 -3.12 4.79 -12.47
CA PHE A 174 -2.05 4.70 -11.47
C PHE A 174 -0.65 4.75 -12.12
N ASN A 175 -0.43 3.95 -13.16
CA ASN A 175 0.85 3.94 -13.87
C ASN A 175 1.14 5.28 -14.56
N ALA A 176 0.14 5.93 -15.12
CA ALA A 176 0.28 7.24 -15.76
C ALA A 176 0.69 8.31 -14.73
N ILE A 177 0.03 8.36 -13.57
CA ILE A 177 0.35 9.31 -12.49
C ILE A 177 1.78 9.10 -12.01
N ILE A 178 2.17 7.87 -11.69
CA ILE A 178 3.52 7.56 -11.21
C ILE A 178 4.56 7.94 -12.26
N SER A 179 4.35 7.55 -13.52
CA SER A 179 5.30 7.83 -14.59
C SER A 179 5.48 9.33 -14.81
N ARG A 180 4.38 10.08 -14.89
CA ARG A 180 4.45 11.54 -15.16
C ARG A 180 5.01 12.32 -13.99
N LEU A 181 4.58 12.01 -12.77
CA LEU A 181 5.13 12.63 -11.58
C LEU A 181 6.63 12.31 -11.44
N GLY A 182 7.03 11.07 -11.67
CA GLY A 182 8.44 10.66 -11.65
C GLY A 182 9.28 11.45 -12.65
N GLN A 183 8.82 11.61 -13.90
CA GLN A 183 9.48 12.40 -14.93
C GLN A 183 9.62 13.89 -14.52
N ALA A 184 8.59 14.46 -13.89
CA ALA A 184 8.67 15.82 -13.39
C ALA A 184 9.68 15.96 -12.24
N ILE A 185 9.67 15.02 -11.28
CA ILE A 185 10.58 15.02 -10.13
C ILE A 185 12.05 14.93 -10.55
N VAL A 186 12.37 14.09 -11.52
CA VAL A 186 13.74 13.95 -12.03
C VAL A 186 14.13 15.01 -13.08
N GLY A 187 13.21 15.91 -13.45
CA GLY A 187 13.48 17.05 -14.33
C GLY A 187 13.37 16.77 -15.83
N GLU A 188 12.71 15.66 -16.22
CA GLU A 188 12.48 15.33 -17.64
C GLU A 188 11.34 16.14 -18.27
N MET A 189 10.44 16.70 -17.44
CA MET A 189 9.36 17.60 -17.84
C MET A 189 8.98 18.53 -16.69
N SER A 190 8.22 19.59 -16.96
CA SER A 190 7.63 20.39 -15.91
C SER A 190 6.43 19.68 -15.25
N LEU A 191 6.08 20.08 -14.03
CA LEU A 191 4.92 19.52 -13.34
C LEU A 191 3.61 19.88 -14.07
N GLU A 192 3.52 21.09 -14.66
CA GLU A 192 2.40 21.53 -15.50
C GLU A 192 2.23 20.64 -16.74
N GLU A 193 3.32 20.28 -17.40
CA GLU A 193 3.27 19.33 -18.53
C GLU A 193 2.81 17.94 -18.09
N ALA A 194 3.22 17.50 -16.90
CA ALA A 194 2.79 16.21 -16.34
C ALA A 194 1.28 16.15 -16.09
N TRP A 195 0.63 17.28 -15.77
CA TRP A 195 -0.81 17.37 -15.57
C TRP A 195 -1.65 17.37 -16.86
N VAL A 196 -1.05 17.68 -18.00
CA VAL A 196 -1.78 17.87 -19.28
C VAL A 196 -1.62 16.67 -20.21
N LYS A 197 -0.57 15.90 -20.05
CA LYS A 197 -0.25 14.72 -20.89
C LYS A 197 -0.71 13.42 -20.28
#